data_38eef47c129fb2cf080f6739c00541b2
#
_entry.id   38eef47c129fb2cf080f6739c00541b2
#
_cell.length_a   1.000
_cell.length_b   1.000
_cell.length_c   1.000
_cell.angle_alpha   90.00
_cell.angle_beta   90.00
_cell.angle_gamma   90.00
#
_symmetry.space_group_name_H-M   'P 1'
#
loop_
_entity.id
_entity.type
_entity.pdbx_description
1 polymer ?
#
loop_
_entity_poly.entity_id
_entity_poly.type
_entity_poly.pdbx_seq_one_letter_code
_entity_poly.pdbx_strand_id
1 'polypeptide(L)'
;MNDARVWNPLTTAIAEERTLYIAPTHLRDSIAESARDAIAAMPAGSFAVAGFSLGGYVTQEVCRQAGGRIAGLGLLDTGARADTEEVKQIRERMIQAVDGAEGAGTATFGETAQGFAARIVHPSRLKDRELLHLLFDMASTVGSKGFARQQRAAMNRFDTRDLLRHLHVPALVVCGCEDQVTPISLSHEMASPSSRMY
;
A
#
# COMPACT_ATOMS: atom_id res chain seq x y z
N MET A 1 -0.99 7.70 0.17
CA MET A 1 -0.97 8.58 1.35
C MET A 1 -2.06 8.18 2.35
N ASN A 2 -2.05 6.91 2.79
CA ASN A 2 -3.05 6.37 3.72
C ASN A 2 -2.41 6.07 5.07
N ASP A 3 -3.21 6.10 6.13
CA ASP A 3 -2.85 5.63 7.47
C ASP A 3 -3.78 4.48 7.90
N ALA A 4 -3.77 4.13 9.19
CA ALA A 4 -4.57 3.03 9.73
C ALA A 4 -6.07 3.13 9.42
N ARG A 5 -6.59 4.33 9.24
CA ARG A 5 -8.01 4.59 8.98
C ARG A 5 -8.54 3.98 7.68
N VAL A 6 -7.66 3.66 6.72
CA VAL A 6 -8.06 2.95 5.49
C VAL A 6 -8.70 1.59 5.79
N TRP A 7 -8.35 0.99 6.93
CA TRP A 7 -8.85 -0.31 7.38
C TRP A 7 -10.13 -0.23 8.21
N ASN A 8 -10.58 0.97 8.64
CA ASN A 8 -11.75 1.12 9.52
C ASN A 8 -12.99 0.35 9.06
N PRO A 9 -13.33 0.29 7.74
CA PRO A 9 -14.50 -0.47 7.30
C PRO A 9 -14.45 -1.97 7.60
N LEU A 10 -13.25 -2.53 7.78
CA LEU A 10 -13.01 -3.96 7.99
C LEU A 10 -12.64 -4.30 9.44
N THR A 11 -12.11 -3.33 10.20
CA THR A 11 -11.52 -3.60 11.52
C THR A 11 -12.55 -4.13 12.50
N THR A 12 -13.77 -3.60 12.52
CA THR A 12 -14.82 -4.06 13.44
C THR A 12 -15.16 -5.53 13.22
N ALA A 13 -15.46 -5.91 11.98
CA ALA A 13 -15.85 -7.29 11.66
C ALA A 13 -14.70 -8.29 11.90
N ILE A 14 -13.46 -7.91 11.59
CA ILE A 14 -12.31 -8.80 11.77
C ILE A 14 -11.90 -8.89 13.26
N ALA A 15 -12.00 -7.79 14.01
CA ALA A 15 -11.57 -7.74 15.41
C ALA A 15 -12.46 -8.59 16.34
N GLU A 16 -13.68 -8.90 15.94
CA GLU A 16 -14.54 -9.83 16.69
C GLU A 16 -13.96 -11.25 16.74
N GLU A 17 -13.18 -11.64 15.72
CA GLU A 17 -12.67 -13.01 15.59
C GLU A 17 -11.14 -13.10 15.67
N ARG A 18 -10.43 -12.02 15.43
CA ARG A 18 -8.96 -12.01 15.28
C ARG A 18 -8.33 -10.79 15.94
N THR A 19 -7.13 -10.96 16.47
CA THR A 19 -6.29 -9.84 16.89
C THR A 19 -5.69 -9.16 15.66
N LEU A 20 -5.85 -7.85 15.55
CA LEU A 20 -5.36 -7.04 14.44
C LEU A 20 -4.14 -6.21 14.84
N TYR A 21 -3.16 -6.18 13.94
CA TYR A 21 -1.99 -5.32 14.02
C TYR A 21 -1.90 -4.50 12.73
N ILE A 22 -2.00 -3.19 12.83
CA ILE A 22 -1.90 -2.29 11.67
C ILE A 22 -0.53 -1.63 11.67
N ALA A 23 0.32 -2.03 10.74
CA ALA A 23 1.67 -1.49 10.60
C ALA A 23 1.67 -0.17 9.82
N PRO A 24 2.33 0.89 10.30
CA PRO A 24 2.48 2.14 9.56
C PRO A 24 3.49 1.98 8.43
N THR A 25 3.12 2.40 7.21
CA THR A 25 3.97 2.28 6.01
C THR A 25 4.66 3.59 5.61
N HIS A 26 4.56 4.63 6.42
CA HIS A 26 5.10 5.98 6.13
C HIS A 26 6.33 6.33 6.97
N LEU A 27 6.77 5.44 7.86
CA LEU A 27 7.88 5.70 8.78
C LEU A 27 9.24 5.34 8.20
N ARG A 28 9.28 4.46 7.20
CA ARG A 28 10.51 4.00 6.54
C ARG A 28 10.52 4.40 5.06
N ASP A 29 11.69 4.55 4.50
CA ASP A 29 11.92 4.75 3.06
C ASP A 29 12.36 3.47 2.34
N SER A 30 12.18 2.33 2.99
CA SER A 30 12.48 0.98 2.51
C SER A 30 11.32 0.04 2.77
N ILE A 31 10.89 -0.69 1.73
CA ILE A 31 9.89 -1.76 1.84
C ILE A 31 10.41 -2.87 2.77
N ALA A 32 11.72 -3.21 2.67
CA ALA A 32 12.32 -4.25 3.49
C ALA A 32 12.35 -3.91 4.98
N GLU A 33 12.59 -2.65 5.34
CA GLU A 33 12.54 -2.19 6.73
C GLU A 33 11.11 -2.12 7.26
N SER A 34 10.16 -1.62 6.46
CA SER A 34 8.74 -1.61 6.81
C SER A 34 8.22 -3.04 7.08
N ALA A 35 8.62 -4.01 6.27
CA ALA A 35 8.28 -5.41 6.48
C ALA A 35 8.90 -5.97 7.77
N ARG A 36 10.17 -5.65 8.05
CA ARG A 36 10.85 -6.06 9.29
C ARG A 36 10.15 -5.52 10.52
N ASP A 37 9.79 -4.23 10.52
CA ASP A 37 9.06 -3.61 11.62
C ASP A 37 7.68 -4.26 11.82
N ALA A 38 6.97 -4.55 10.73
CA ALA A 38 5.69 -5.25 10.78
C ALA A 38 5.83 -6.67 11.38
N ILE A 39 6.83 -7.44 10.96
CA ILE A 39 7.09 -8.78 11.48
C ILE A 39 7.46 -8.74 12.98
N ALA A 40 8.26 -7.75 13.38
CA ALA A 40 8.68 -7.58 14.79
C ALA A 40 7.50 -7.26 15.72
N ALA A 41 6.43 -6.65 15.20
CA ALA A 41 5.20 -6.38 15.95
C ALA A 41 4.29 -7.62 16.10
N MET A 42 4.52 -8.70 15.32
CA MET A 42 3.69 -9.90 15.37
C MET A 42 4.11 -10.81 16.52
N PRO A 43 3.14 -11.42 17.22
CA PRO A 43 3.42 -12.45 18.21
C PRO A 43 4.10 -13.67 17.55
N ALA A 44 4.68 -14.54 18.36
CA ALA A 44 5.21 -15.81 17.88
C ALA A 44 4.09 -16.65 17.22
N GLY A 45 4.46 -17.41 16.19
CA GLY A 45 3.53 -18.27 15.46
C GLY A 45 3.15 -17.75 14.07
N SER A 46 2.14 -18.39 13.47
CA SER A 46 1.67 -18.04 12.14
C SER A 46 0.66 -16.90 12.18
N PHE A 47 0.64 -16.10 11.13
CA PHE A 47 -0.32 -15.00 10.95
C PHE A 47 -0.72 -14.82 9.48
N ALA A 48 -1.90 -14.28 9.25
CA ALA A 48 -2.28 -13.78 7.93
C ALA A 48 -1.83 -12.32 7.80
N VAL A 49 -1.48 -11.92 6.58
CA VAL A 49 -1.06 -10.54 6.28
C VAL A 49 -1.85 -10.00 5.10
N ALA A 50 -2.30 -8.76 5.20
CA ALA A 50 -2.98 -8.07 4.11
C ALA A 50 -2.39 -6.69 3.88
N GLY A 51 -2.32 -6.28 2.62
CA GLY A 51 -1.79 -4.98 2.25
C GLY A 51 -2.58 -4.31 1.15
N PHE A 52 -2.85 -3.02 1.37
CA PHE A 52 -3.51 -2.15 0.40
C PHE A 52 -2.49 -1.22 -0.25
N SER A 53 -2.49 -1.13 -1.58
CA SER A 53 -1.62 -0.24 -2.36
C SER A 53 -0.14 -0.43 -2.00
N LEU A 54 0.56 0.59 -1.49
CA LEU A 54 1.93 0.49 -0.97
C LEU A 54 2.07 -0.62 0.09
N GLY A 55 1.05 -0.79 0.94
CA GLY A 55 1.01 -1.88 1.93
C GLY A 55 1.09 -3.26 1.29
N GLY A 56 0.60 -3.42 0.06
CA GLY A 56 0.75 -4.65 -0.71
C GLY A 56 2.21 -4.97 -1.03
N TYR A 57 3.05 -3.99 -1.33
CA TYR A 57 4.49 -4.19 -1.52
C TYR A 57 5.16 -4.63 -0.21
N VAL A 58 4.77 -3.99 0.91
CA VAL A 58 5.25 -4.39 2.24
C VAL A 58 4.83 -5.82 2.58
N THR A 59 3.58 -6.17 2.30
CA THR A 59 3.02 -7.50 2.53
C THR A 59 3.77 -8.60 1.75
N GLN A 60 4.09 -8.35 0.50
CA GLN A 60 4.88 -9.28 -0.32
C GLN A 60 6.28 -9.47 0.26
N GLU A 61 6.89 -8.41 0.74
CA GLU A 61 8.19 -8.48 1.42
C GLU A 61 8.10 -9.17 2.79
N VAL A 62 7.00 -9.00 3.54
CA VAL A 62 6.71 -9.79 4.74
C VAL A 62 6.66 -11.28 4.40
N CYS A 63 6.00 -11.67 3.30
CA CYS A 63 5.98 -13.07 2.85
C CYS A 63 7.40 -13.58 2.56
N ARG A 64 8.25 -12.76 1.96
CA ARG A 64 9.65 -13.13 1.67
C ARG A 64 10.49 -13.31 2.94
N GLN A 65 10.34 -12.44 3.93
CA GLN A 65 11.13 -12.45 5.16
C GLN A 65 10.61 -13.45 6.20
N ALA A 66 9.28 -13.58 6.33
CA ALA A 66 8.65 -14.42 7.35
C ALA A 66 8.22 -15.80 6.85
N GLY A 67 8.21 -16.04 5.52
CA GLY A 67 8.03 -17.33 4.85
C GLY A 67 7.05 -18.29 5.53
N GLY A 68 7.59 -19.27 6.25
CA GLY A 68 6.84 -20.33 6.91
C GLY A 68 5.87 -19.87 8.03
N ARG A 69 5.86 -18.59 8.39
CA ARG A 69 4.89 -18.04 9.36
C ARG A 69 3.62 -17.48 8.69
N ILE A 70 3.58 -17.38 7.36
CA ILE A 70 2.43 -16.82 6.66
C ILE A 70 1.34 -17.88 6.53
N ALA A 71 0.18 -17.63 7.12
CA ALA A 71 -0.99 -18.50 7.06
C ALA A 71 -2.00 -18.07 5.98
N GLY A 72 -1.91 -16.84 5.49
CA GLY A 72 -2.79 -16.31 4.44
C GLY A 72 -2.31 -14.95 3.96
N LEU A 73 -2.67 -14.59 2.74
CA LEU A 73 -2.23 -13.39 2.04
C LEU A 73 -3.42 -12.61 1.49
N GLY A 74 -3.48 -11.29 1.74
CA GLY A 74 -4.41 -10.36 1.11
C GLY A 74 -3.66 -9.28 0.32
N LEU A 75 -3.98 -9.13 -0.96
CA LEU A 75 -3.41 -8.10 -1.84
C LEU A 75 -4.53 -7.24 -2.41
N LEU A 76 -4.61 -5.98 -1.99
CA LEU A 76 -5.70 -5.07 -2.32
C LEU A 76 -5.14 -3.87 -3.10
N ASP A 77 -5.65 -3.64 -4.32
CA ASP A 77 -5.27 -2.53 -5.20
C ASP A 77 -3.75 -2.30 -5.22
N THR A 78 -3.00 -3.33 -5.64
CA THR A 78 -1.53 -3.34 -5.64
C THR A 78 -0.98 -4.08 -6.86
N GLY A 79 0.33 -4.28 -6.94
CA GLY A 79 0.99 -5.03 -8.00
C GLY A 79 2.24 -5.75 -7.49
N ALA A 80 2.83 -6.60 -8.33
CA ALA A 80 4.02 -7.39 -7.99
C ALA A 80 5.28 -6.93 -8.73
N ARG A 81 5.16 -6.04 -9.71
CA ARG A 81 6.30 -5.59 -10.52
C ARG A 81 7.13 -4.54 -9.78
N ALA A 82 8.44 -4.53 -10.03
CA ALA A 82 9.27 -3.37 -9.74
C ALA A 82 8.83 -2.16 -10.57
N ASP A 83 9.18 -0.95 -10.14
CA ASP A 83 8.96 0.24 -10.96
C ASP A 83 9.88 0.24 -12.19
N THR A 84 9.35 0.68 -13.34
CA THR A 84 10.17 1.03 -14.51
C THR A 84 10.92 2.33 -14.26
N GLU A 85 11.93 2.63 -15.07
CA GLU A 85 12.69 3.88 -14.95
C GLU A 85 11.80 5.13 -15.14
N GLU A 86 10.79 5.05 -16.02
CA GLU A 86 9.82 6.14 -16.21
C GLU A 86 8.99 6.37 -14.94
N VAL A 87 8.55 5.30 -14.28
CA VAL A 87 7.78 5.40 -13.02
C VAL A 87 8.67 5.94 -11.90
N LYS A 88 9.92 5.52 -11.81
CA LYS A 88 10.88 6.06 -10.84
C LYS A 88 11.07 7.57 -11.03
N GLN A 89 11.27 8.03 -12.27
CA GLN A 89 11.38 9.46 -12.58
C GLN A 89 10.12 10.26 -12.19
N ILE A 90 8.93 9.67 -12.34
CA ILE A 90 7.70 10.30 -11.88
C ILE A 90 7.71 10.44 -10.36
N ARG A 91 8.12 9.39 -9.63
CA ARG A 91 8.21 9.44 -8.15
C ARG A 91 9.26 10.44 -7.68
N GLU A 92 10.41 10.52 -8.33
CA GLU A 92 11.44 11.51 -8.02
C GLU A 92 10.90 12.95 -8.15
N ARG A 93 10.17 13.23 -9.23
CA ARG A 93 9.50 14.53 -9.39
C ARG A 93 8.49 14.81 -8.30
N MET A 94 7.73 13.79 -7.88
CA MET A 94 6.79 13.91 -6.75
C MET A 94 7.52 14.20 -5.43
N ILE A 95 8.65 13.55 -5.19
CA ILE A 95 9.49 13.80 -4.00
C ILE A 95 10.02 15.24 -4.03
N GLN A 96 10.61 15.67 -5.16
CA GLN A 96 11.14 17.02 -5.31
C GLN A 96 10.07 18.10 -5.10
N ALA A 97 8.85 17.86 -5.59
CA ALA A 97 7.73 18.78 -5.41
C ALA A 97 7.36 18.99 -3.93
N VAL A 98 7.46 17.94 -3.10
CA VAL A 98 7.11 18.05 -1.67
C VAL A 98 8.32 18.45 -0.80
N ASP A 99 9.54 18.04 -1.15
CA ASP A 99 10.77 18.45 -0.42
C ASP A 99 11.12 19.93 -0.69
N GLY A 100 10.89 20.44 -1.92
CA GLY A 100 11.04 21.84 -2.26
C GLY A 100 10.04 22.78 -1.60
N ALA A 101 8.93 22.24 -1.10
CA ALA A 101 7.89 22.97 -0.41
C ALA A 101 8.20 23.28 1.07
N GLU A 102 9.26 22.74 1.65
CA GLU A 102 9.66 23.09 3.03
C GLU A 102 10.07 24.58 3.19
N GLY A 103 10.31 25.30 2.05
CA GLY A 103 10.51 26.75 2.04
C GLY A 103 9.32 27.57 1.50
N ALA A 104 8.31 26.92 0.88
CA ALA A 104 7.22 27.57 0.16
C ALA A 104 5.81 27.31 0.73
N GLY A 105 5.71 26.68 1.91
CA GLY A 105 4.46 26.51 2.64
C GLY A 105 3.66 25.25 2.32
N THR A 106 2.77 24.90 3.25
CA THR A 106 1.90 23.72 3.24
C THR A 106 0.94 23.62 2.05
N ALA A 107 0.78 24.68 1.26
CA ALA A 107 -0.11 24.73 0.10
C ALA A 107 0.25 23.68 -0.96
N THR A 108 1.53 23.52 -1.28
CA THR A 108 1.97 22.61 -2.36
C THR A 108 1.75 21.13 -2.02
N PHE A 109 1.92 20.72 -0.75
CA PHE A 109 1.58 19.36 -0.33
C PHE A 109 0.08 19.13 -0.32
N GLY A 110 -0.71 20.13 0.11
CA GLY A 110 -2.17 20.09 0.07
C GLY A 110 -2.71 19.89 -1.35
N GLU A 111 -2.18 20.62 -2.32
CA GLU A 111 -2.54 20.48 -3.74
C GLU A 111 -2.16 19.10 -4.29
N THR A 112 -0.98 18.59 -3.94
CA THR A 112 -0.54 17.24 -4.30
C THR A 112 -1.47 16.18 -3.71
N ALA A 113 -1.87 16.33 -2.44
CA ALA A 113 -2.79 15.42 -1.76
C ALA A 113 -4.19 15.44 -2.37
N GLN A 114 -4.71 16.62 -2.73
CA GLN A 114 -6.01 16.76 -3.41
C GLN A 114 -5.99 16.15 -4.80
N GLY A 115 -4.95 16.40 -5.59
CA GLY A 115 -4.78 15.82 -6.92
C GLY A 115 -4.66 14.30 -6.86
N PHE A 116 -3.98 13.77 -5.85
CA PHE A 116 -3.90 12.32 -5.62
C PHE A 116 -5.26 11.74 -5.22
N ALA A 117 -6.00 12.37 -4.31
CA ALA A 117 -7.33 11.95 -3.90
C ALA A 117 -8.29 11.85 -5.11
N ALA A 118 -8.24 12.85 -6.01
CA ALA A 118 -9.07 12.84 -7.22
C ALA A 118 -8.75 11.67 -8.18
N ARG A 119 -7.54 11.13 -8.14
CA ARG A 119 -7.12 9.99 -8.98
C ARG A 119 -7.48 8.63 -8.42
N ILE A 120 -7.59 8.50 -7.10
CA ILE A 120 -7.87 7.23 -6.43
C ILE A 120 -9.34 7.03 -6.11
N VAL A 121 -10.16 8.05 -6.31
CA VAL A 121 -11.62 8.00 -6.08
C VAL A 121 -12.33 7.86 -7.41
N HIS A 122 -13.25 6.90 -7.49
CA HIS A 122 -14.10 6.74 -8.67
C HIS A 122 -14.87 8.04 -8.97
N PRO A 123 -15.03 8.44 -10.25
CA PRO A 123 -15.67 9.71 -10.62
C PRO A 123 -17.05 9.95 -10.00
N SER A 124 -17.85 8.88 -9.81
CA SER A 124 -19.16 8.98 -9.17
C SER A 124 -19.14 9.45 -7.71
N ARG A 125 -17.97 9.32 -7.04
CA ARG A 125 -17.79 9.68 -5.62
C ARG A 125 -16.94 10.95 -5.42
N LEU A 126 -16.57 11.66 -6.46
CA LEU A 126 -15.83 12.93 -6.36
C LEU A 126 -16.63 14.07 -5.68
N LYS A 127 -17.93 13.89 -5.47
CA LYS A 127 -18.79 14.82 -4.70
C LYS A 127 -19.01 14.38 -3.25
N ASP A 128 -18.48 13.23 -2.85
CA ASP A 128 -18.57 12.71 -1.48
C ASP A 128 -17.58 13.46 -0.58
N ARG A 129 -18.10 14.48 0.11
CA ARG A 129 -17.27 15.36 0.95
C ARG A 129 -16.65 14.63 2.14
N GLU A 130 -17.35 13.67 2.72
CA GLU A 130 -16.85 12.89 3.86
C GLU A 130 -15.67 12.03 3.45
N LEU A 131 -15.79 11.32 2.32
CA LEU A 131 -14.71 10.53 1.76
C LEU A 131 -13.49 11.39 1.42
N LEU A 132 -13.69 12.52 0.73
CA LEU A 132 -12.60 13.41 0.34
C LEU A 132 -11.91 14.04 1.56
N HIS A 133 -12.68 14.38 2.58
CA HIS A 133 -12.14 14.91 3.84
C HIS A 133 -11.31 13.84 4.56
N LEU A 134 -11.80 12.61 4.67
CA LEU A 134 -11.06 11.50 5.24
C LEU A 134 -9.74 11.26 4.52
N LEU A 135 -9.74 11.25 3.19
CA LEU A 135 -8.53 11.06 2.38
C LEU A 135 -7.52 12.19 2.61
N PHE A 136 -7.99 13.44 2.70
CA PHE A 136 -7.15 14.59 2.98
C PHE A 136 -6.55 14.52 4.39
N ASP A 137 -7.33 14.15 5.38
CA ASP A 137 -6.88 14.00 6.77
C ASP A 137 -5.82 12.89 6.91
N MET A 138 -6.03 11.75 6.22
CA MET A 138 -5.02 10.69 6.18
C MET A 138 -3.72 11.19 5.53
N ALA A 139 -3.82 11.89 4.40
CA ALA A 139 -2.67 12.46 3.73
C ALA A 139 -1.93 13.48 4.63
N SER A 140 -2.67 14.33 5.32
CA SER A 140 -2.12 15.33 6.26
C SER A 140 -1.40 14.68 7.44
N THR A 141 -1.94 13.56 7.96
CA THR A 141 -1.30 12.78 9.02
C THR A 141 0.02 12.17 8.56
N VAL A 142 0.07 11.63 7.34
CA VAL A 142 1.29 11.09 6.74
C VAL A 142 2.32 12.21 6.49
N GLY A 143 1.86 13.38 6.05
CA GLY A 143 2.65 14.57 5.78
C GLY A 143 3.61 14.42 4.59
N SER A 144 4.26 15.53 4.20
CA SER A 144 5.20 15.56 3.08
C SER A 144 6.37 14.59 3.26
N LYS A 145 6.96 14.56 4.46
CA LYS A 145 8.09 13.67 4.78
C LYS A 145 7.70 12.19 4.72
N GLY A 146 6.52 11.83 5.23
CA GLY A 146 5.99 10.47 5.14
C GLY A 146 5.71 10.08 3.70
N PHE A 147 5.13 10.98 2.91
CA PHE A 147 4.90 10.78 1.48
C PHE A 147 6.21 10.55 0.71
N ALA A 148 7.23 11.40 0.92
CA ALA A 148 8.53 11.26 0.28
C ALA A 148 9.18 9.90 0.62
N ARG A 149 9.11 9.45 1.89
CA ARG A 149 9.57 8.12 2.30
C ARG A 149 8.82 7.01 1.58
N GLN A 150 7.50 7.09 1.49
CA GLN A 150 6.69 6.12 0.77
C GLN A 150 7.06 6.03 -0.73
N GLN A 151 7.35 7.17 -1.38
CA GLN A 151 7.79 7.16 -2.77
C GLN A 151 9.17 6.52 -2.93
N ARG A 152 10.14 6.83 -2.06
CA ARG A 152 11.48 6.21 -2.06
C ARG A 152 11.40 4.70 -1.82
N ALA A 153 10.59 4.27 -0.85
CA ALA A 153 10.35 2.86 -0.60
C ALA A 153 9.79 2.13 -1.83
N ALA A 154 8.79 2.72 -2.49
CA ALA A 154 8.16 2.13 -3.67
C ALA A 154 9.14 2.03 -4.86
N MET A 155 9.98 3.06 -5.10
CA MET A 155 10.97 3.08 -6.18
C MET A 155 11.98 1.94 -6.10
N ASN A 156 12.36 1.57 -4.88
CA ASN A 156 13.43 0.60 -4.60
C ASN A 156 12.91 -0.82 -4.34
N ARG A 157 11.62 -1.08 -4.58
CA ARG A 157 11.06 -2.43 -4.38
C ARG A 157 11.50 -3.39 -5.47
N PHE A 158 11.59 -4.65 -5.10
CA PHE A 158 11.88 -5.74 -6.02
C PHE A 158 10.62 -6.18 -6.79
N ASP A 159 10.84 -6.85 -7.92
CA ASP A 159 9.81 -7.63 -8.60
C ASP A 159 9.55 -8.90 -7.78
N THR A 160 8.31 -9.08 -7.38
CA THR A 160 7.89 -10.16 -6.49
C THR A 160 7.02 -11.21 -7.18
N ARG A 161 6.87 -11.12 -8.52
CA ARG A 161 6.04 -12.07 -9.29
C ARG A 161 6.50 -13.51 -9.11
N ASP A 162 7.81 -13.72 -9.05
CA ASP A 162 8.38 -15.07 -8.86
C ASP A 162 8.13 -15.57 -7.43
N LEU A 163 8.28 -14.71 -6.43
CA LEU A 163 7.90 -15.03 -5.05
C LEU A 163 6.45 -15.49 -4.95
N LEU A 164 5.52 -14.74 -5.54
CA LEU A 164 4.09 -15.06 -5.47
C LEU A 164 3.74 -16.38 -6.14
N ARG A 165 4.42 -16.75 -7.23
CA ARG A 165 4.23 -18.05 -7.90
C ARG A 165 4.61 -19.24 -7.02
N HIS A 166 5.56 -19.05 -6.12
CA HIS A 166 6.07 -20.12 -5.23
C HIS A 166 5.47 -20.05 -3.82
N LEU A 167 4.57 -19.11 -3.57
CA LEU A 167 3.92 -18.99 -2.26
C LEU A 167 2.69 -19.91 -2.17
N HIS A 168 2.77 -20.91 -1.30
CA HIS A 168 1.72 -21.93 -1.14
C HIS A 168 0.84 -21.65 0.10
N VAL A 169 0.16 -20.51 0.09
CA VAL A 169 -0.81 -20.12 1.14
C VAL A 169 -2.11 -19.65 0.50
N PRO A 170 -3.25 -19.73 1.20
CA PRO A 170 -4.49 -19.10 0.73
C PRO A 170 -4.24 -17.62 0.44
N ALA A 171 -4.65 -17.15 -0.74
CA ALA A 171 -4.45 -15.78 -1.16
C ALA A 171 -5.76 -15.16 -1.66
N LEU A 172 -6.02 -13.93 -1.23
CA LEU A 172 -7.11 -13.08 -1.70
C LEU A 172 -6.51 -11.90 -2.47
N VAL A 173 -6.92 -11.72 -3.72
CA VAL A 173 -6.56 -10.56 -4.53
C VAL A 173 -7.81 -9.76 -4.82
N VAL A 174 -7.82 -8.48 -4.46
CA VAL A 174 -8.96 -7.56 -4.63
C VAL A 174 -8.50 -6.33 -5.39
N CYS A 175 -9.30 -5.89 -6.36
CA CYS A 175 -9.03 -4.69 -7.12
C CYS A 175 -10.34 -4.03 -7.56
N GLY A 176 -10.38 -2.70 -7.53
CA GLY A 176 -11.44 -1.96 -8.18
C GLY A 176 -11.38 -2.16 -9.70
N CYS A 177 -12.53 -2.50 -10.32
CA CYS A 177 -12.58 -2.75 -11.77
C CYS A 177 -12.12 -1.53 -12.60
N GLU A 178 -12.26 -0.33 -12.06
CA GLU A 178 -11.91 0.94 -12.70
C GLU A 178 -10.70 1.62 -12.05
N ASP A 179 -9.88 0.87 -11.28
CA ASP A 179 -8.66 1.40 -10.68
C ASP A 179 -7.67 1.84 -11.78
N GLN A 180 -7.38 3.14 -11.79
CA GLN A 180 -6.44 3.75 -12.75
C GLN A 180 -5.01 3.87 -12.21
N VAL A 181 -4.79 3.60 -10.93
CA VAL A 181 -3.48 3.65 -10.28
C VAL A 181 -2.81 2.28 -10.31
N THR A 182 -3.58 1.25 -9.96
CA THR A 182 -3.18 -0.15 -10.04
C THR A 182 -4.20 -0.93 -10.88
N PRO A 183 -4.15 -0.81 -12.22
CA PRO A 183 -5.13 -1.41 -13.11
C PRO A 183 -5.35 -2.90 -12.84
N ILE A 184 -6.57 -3.37 -13.03
CA ILE A 184 -7.00 -4.75 -12.76
C ILE A 184 -6.10 -5.81 -13.41
N SER A 185 -5.41 -5.47 -14.50
CA SER A 185 -4.42 -6.36 -15.14
C SER A 185 -3.26 -6.76 -14.22
N LEU A 186 -2.87 -5.88 -13.28
CA LEU A 186 -1.84 -6.21 -12.28
C LEU A 186 -2.37 -7.24 -11.26
N SER A 187 -3.63 -7.14 -10.91
CA SER A 187 -4.28 -8.12 -10.02
C SER A 187 -4.45 -9.47 -10.71
N HIS A 188 -4.85 -9.49 -11.98
CA HIS A 188 -4.86 -10.73 -12.77
C HIS A 188 -3.49 -11.38 -12.89
N GLU A 189 -2.42 -10.58 -13.02
CA GLU A 189 -1.05 -11.11 -13.04
C GLU A 189 -0.68 -11.80 -11.73
N MET A 190 -1.06 -11.23 -10.58
CA MET A 190 -0.81 -11.81 -9.26
C MET A 190 -1.68 -13.04 -8.97
N ALA A 191 -2.88 -13.07 -9.51
CA ALA A 191 -3.86 -14.15 -9.34
C ALA A 191 -3.65 -15.33 -10.32
N SER A 192 -2.63 -15.33 -11.17
CA SER A 192 -2.37 -16.37 -12.18
C SER A 192 -2.16 -17.77 -11.55
N PRO A 193 -2.41 -18.90 -12.32
CA PRO A 193 -2.92 -20.20 -11.81
C PRO A 193 -2.03 -21.02 -10.86
N SER A 194 -0.94 -20.52 -10.35
CA SER A 194 -0.24 -21.14 -9.22
C SER A 194 -0.82 -20.73 -7.84
N SER A 195 -1.63 -19.67 -7.78
CA SER A 195 -2.37 -19.28 -6.57
C SER A 195 -3.75 -19.93 -6.63
N ARG A 196 -4.08 -20.82 -5.72
CA ARG A 196 -5.45 -21.30 -5.57
C ARG A 196 -6.31 -20.12 -5.11
N MET A 197 -7.06 -19.52 -6.04
CA MET A 197 -8.09 -18.54 -5.74
C MET A 197 -9.28 -19.28 -5.11
N TYR A 198 -9.78 -18.74 -4.02
CA TYR A 198 -11.06 -19.08 -3.44
C TYR A 198 -12.00 -17.89 -3.61
#